data_021a2e12be9f859d055505ed8fce354a
#
_entry.id   021a2e12be9f859d055505ed8fce354a
#
_cell.length_a   1.000
_cell.length_b   1.000
_cell.length_c   1.000
_cell.angle_alpha   90.00
_cell.angle_beta   90.00
_cell.angle_gamma   90.00
#
_symmetry.space_group_name_H-M   'P 1'
#
loop_
_entity.id
_entity.type
_entity.pdbx_description
1 polymer ?
#
loop_
_entity_poly.entity_id
_entity_poly.type
_entity_poly.pdbx_seq_one_letter_code
_entity_poly.pdbx_strand_id
1 'polypeptide(L)'
;GNGGYSCGVLAAYIKGPAKVRLYAPPPLNKPLAITADNLTAQMHDEDKLIAQAESCDFDLDIPLAPTLTDAREASDRYLCKDNHIYDTCFVCGPNRAPNDGLCLYPGPVKDWSLLACTWTPNSSLLDPNGNIHNEYIWSALDCPGYFAAVGENLRITLLGELKGKI
;
A
#
# COMPACT_ATOMS: atom_id res chain seq x y z
N GLY A 1 -10.82 -6.26 -0.34
CA GLY A 1 -10.20 -5.02 -0.80
C GLY A 1 -8.71 -4.99 -0.51
N ASN A 2 -7.99 -3.99 -1.06
CA ASN A 2 -6.57 -3.80 -0.75
C ASN A 2 -6.42 -3.24 0.68
N GLY A 3 -5.50 -3.83 1.46
CA GLY A 3 -5.27 -3.45 2.85
C GLY A 3 -4.72 -2.04 2.99
N GLY A 4 -3.72 -1.70 2.20
CA GLY A 4 -3.11 -0.36 2.19
C GLY A 4 -4.10 0.74 1.83
N TYR A 5 -4.97 0.52 0.84
CA TYR A 5 -6.04 1.46 0.50
C TYR A 5 -6.96 1.73 1.70
N SER A 6 -7.43 0.68 2.35
CA SER A 6 -8.31 0.81 3.52
C SER A 6 -7.60 1.49 4.69
N CYS A 7 -6.30 1.23 4.86
CA CYS A 7 -5.48 1.96 5.83
C CYS A 7 -5.43 3.46 5.50
N GLY A 8 -5.21 3.83 4.24
CA GLY A 8 -5.15 5.22 3.80
C GLY A 8 -6.46 5.97 3.98
N VAL A 9 -7.59 5.33 3.64
CA VAL A 9 -8.93 5.88 3.87
C VAL A 9 -9.13 6.19 5.36
N LEU A 10 -8.75 5.28 6.25
CA LEU A 10 -8.95 5.45 7.69
C LEU A 10 -7.94 6.45 8.30
N ALA A 11 -6.70 6.44 7.82
CA ALA A 11 -5.66 7.37 8.25
C ALA A 11 -6.00 8.84 7.94
N ALA A 12 -6.82 9.11 6.93
CA ALA A 12 -7.27 10.47 6.59
C ALA A 12 -8.09 11.15 7.72
N TYR A 13 -8.61 10.38 8.67
CA TYR A 13 -9.31 10.89 9.84
C TYR A 13 -8.39 11.22 11.01
N ILE A 14 -7.10 10.86 10.92
CA ILE A 14 -6.11 11.07 11.99
C ILE A 14 -5.24 12.27 11.65
N LYS A 15 -5.05 13.14 12.62
CA LYS A 15 -4.15 14.29 12.43
C LYS A 15 -2.69 13.89 12.67
N GLY A 16 -1.89 13.87 11.60
CA GLY A 16 -0.46 13.54 11.65
C GLY A 16 -0.19 12.06 11.40
N PRO A 17 0.90 11.50 11.95
CA PRO A 17 1.22 10.10 11.74
C PRO A 17 0.14 9.18 12.29
N ALA A 18 -0.20 8.15 11.52
CA ALA A 18 -1.23 7.19 11.87
C ALA A 18 -0.69 5.76 11.88
N LYS A 19 -1.18 4.97 12.82
CA LYS A 19 -1.05 3.51 12.83
C LYS A 19 -2.44 2.92 12.57
N VAL A 20 -2.55 2.10 11.53
CA VAL A 20 -3.81 1.44 11.16
C VAL A 20 -3.64 -0.07 11.24
N ARG A 21 -4.50 -0.72 12.02
CA ARG A 21 -4.56 -2.17 12.17
C ARG A 21 -5.79 -2.72 11.48
N LEU A 22 -5.59 -3.78 10.69
CA LEU A 22 -6.64 -4.53 10.03
C LEU A 22 -6.98 -5.78 10.85
N TYR A 23 -8.25 -5.98 11.16
CA TYR A 23 -8.77 -7.13 11.91
C TYR A 23 -9.46 -8.14 11.00
N ALA A 24 -9.91 -7.69 9.83
CA ALA A 24 -10.51 -8.52 8.80
C ALA A 24 -10.22 -7.98 7.41
N PRO A 25 -10.22 -8.83 6.36
CA PRO A 25 -10.13 -8.37 4.99
C PRO A 25 -11.26 -7.39 4.67
N PRO A 26 -10.95 -6.17 4.19
CA PRO A 26 -12.00 -5.21 3.80
C PRO A 26 -12.84 -5.78 2.64
N PRO A 27 -14.18 -5.80 2.73
CA PRO A 27 -15.04 -6.24 1.65
C PRO A 27 -14.93 -5.33 0.43
N LEU A 28 -15.26 -5.85 -0.74
CA LEU A 28 -15.38 -5.08 -1.99
C LEU A 28 -16.86 -4.74 -2.26
N ASN A 29 -17.08 -3.61 -2.93
CA ASN A 29 -18.39 -3.18 -3.43
C ASN A 29 -19.48 -3.12 -2.33
N LYS A 30 -19.09 -2.81 -1.12
CA LYS A 30 -19.98 -2.63 0.03
C LYS A 30 -19.60 -1.35 0.77
N PRO A 31 -20.55 -0.48 1.12
CA PRO A 31 -20.27 0.68 1.97
C PRO A 31 -19.86 0.21 3.36
N LEU A 32 -18.87 0.86 3.93
CA LEU A 32 -18.40 0.63 5.30
C LEU A 32 -18.65 1.88 6.14
N ALA A 33 -19.09 1.68 7.37
CA ALA A 33 -19.28 2.77 8.30
C ALA A 33 -17.95 3.18 8.92
N ILE A 34 -17.69 4.49 9.00
CA ILE A 34 -16.53 5.04 9.71
C ILE A 34 -17.00 5.92 10.84
N THR A 35 -16.45 5.68 12.03
CA THR A 35 -16.57 6.55 13.20
C THR A 35 -15.19 7.06 13.56
N ALA A 36 -15.05 8.35 13.79
CA ALA A 36 -13.74 8.94 14.05
C ALA A 36 -13.81 10.15 14.99
N ASP A 37 -12.72 10.34 15.70
CA ASP A 37 -12.32 11.60 16.30
C ASP A 37 -10.90 11.97 15.77
N ASN A 38 -10.27 13.03 16.30
CA ASN A 38 -8.96 13.45 15.79
C ASN A 38 -7.80 12.51 16.15
N LEU A 39 -8.00 11.53 17.01
CA LEU A 39 -6.96 10.64 17.54
C LEU A 39 -7.20 9.19 17.17
N THR A 40 -8.46 8.80 16.94
CA THR A 40 -8.85 7.43 16.63
C THR A 40 -9.91 7.39 15.53
N ALA A 41 -9.90 6.33 14.74
CA ALA A 41 -10.95 6.05 13.77
C ALA A 41 -11.19 4.54 13.67
N GLN A 42 -12.42 4.14 13.40
CA GLN A 42 -12.81 2.74 13.23
C GLN A 42 -13.65 2.57 11.97
N MET A 43 -13.41 1.48 11.26
CA MET A 43 -14.12 1.08 10.05
C MET A 43 -14.88 -0.21 10.34
N HIS A 44 -16.18 -0.22 10.08
CA HIS A 44 -17.06 -1.35 10.36
C HIS A 44 -17.82 -1.80 9.11
N ASP A 45 -17.99 -3.10 9.01
CA ASP A 45 -18.96 -3.77 8.15
C ASP A 45 -20.11 -4.26 9.06
N GLU A 46 -21.19 -3.49 9.12
CA GLU A 46 -22.25 -3.67 10.14
C GLU A 46 -21.64 -3.66 11.55
N ASP A 47 -21.82 -4.72 12.33
CA ASP A 47 -21.26 -4.86 13.69
C ASP A 47 -19.81 -5.35 13.72
N LYS A 48 -19.23 -5.71 12.55
CA LYS A 48 -17.89 -6.28 12.46
C LYS A 48 -16.84 -5.20 12.29
N LEU A 49 -15.91 -5.10 13.24
CA LEU A 49 -14.73 -4.24 13.12
C LEU A 49 -13.81 -4.77 12.00
N ILE A 50 -13.57 -3.94 11.00
CA ILE A 50 -12.66 -4.23 9.87
C ILE A 50 -11.27 -3.66 10.12
N ALA A 51 -11.19 -2.40 10.55
CA ALA A 51 -9.93 -1.72 10.81
C ALA A 51 -10.08 -0.66 11.89
N GLN A 52 -8.98 -0.34 12.54
CA GLN A 52 -8.87 0.75 13.50
C GLN A 52 -7.59 1.54 13.24
N ALA A 53 -7.71 2.86 13.27
CA ALA A 53 -6.59 3.79 13.22
C ALA A 53 -6.42 4.50 14.55
N GLU A 54 -5.20 4.84 14.88
CA GLU A 54 -4.85 5.69 16.01
C GLU A 54 -3.68 6.62 15.66
N SER A 55 -3.62 7.77 16.29
CA SER A 55 -2.44 8.64 16.24
C SER A 55 -1.24 7.92 16.87
N CYS A 56 -0.07 8.08 16.28
CA CYS A 56 1.14 7.45 16.81
C CYS A 56 2.37 8.34 16.59
N ASP A 57 3.41 8.07 17.34
CA ASP A 57 4.75 8.57 16.99
C ASP A 57 5.28 7.73 15.82
N PHE A 58 5.88 8.44 14.86
CA PHE A 58 6.47 7.82 13.69
C PHE A 58 7.79 8.51 13.35
N ASP A 59 8.85 7.76 13.54
CA ASP A 59 10.20 8.13 13.13
C ASP A 59 10.80 6.95 12.38
N LEU A 60 11.39 7.21 11.22
CA LEU A 60 11.95 6.20 10.34
C LEU A 60 13.18 6.77 9.63
N ASP A 61 14.29 6.09 9.77
CA ASP A 61 15.47 6.34 8.95
C ASP A 61 15.16 5.94 7.50
N ILE A 62 14.97 6.94 6.65
CA ILE A 62 14.66 6.71 5.24
C ILE A 62 15.98 6.44 4.50
N PRO A 63 16.14 5.26 3.88
CA PRO A 63 17.34 4.96 3.09
C PRO A 63 17.44 5.91 1.90
N LEU A 64 18.68 6.11 1.41
CA LEU A 64 18.89 6.86 0.18
C LEU A 64 18.13 6.20 -0.97
N ALA A 65 17.35 7.00 -1.69
CA ALA A 65 16.61 6.49 -2.84
C ALA A 65 17.58 6.10 -3.98
N PRO A 66 17.35 4.97 -4.66
CA PRO A 66 18.08 4.63 -5.87
C PRO A 66 17.77 5.63 -7.00
N THR A 67 18.62 5.67 -8.02
CA THR A 67 18.31 6.47 -9.21
C THR A 67 17.09 5.93 -9.95
N LEU A 68 16.47 6.77 -10.78
CA LEU A 68 15.34 6.33 -11.62
C LEU A 68 15.73 5.16 -12.55
N THR A 69 16.96 5.13 -13.01
CA THR A 69 17.49 4.03 -13.83
C THR A 69 17.55 2.74 -13.02
N ASP A 70 18.15 2.78 -11.83
CA ASP A 70 18.23 1.61 -10.94
C ASP A 70 16.83 1.09 -10.56
N ALA A 71 15.88 1.99 -10.31
CA ALA A 71 14.52 1.60 -9.98
C ALA A 71 13.77 0.96 -11.16
N ARG A 72 14.04 1.42 -12.41
CA ARG A 72 13.51 0.76 -13.64
C ARG A 72 14.09 -0.63 -13.82
N GLU A 73 15.43 -0.76 -13.74
CA GLU A 73 16.08 -2.05 -13.81
C GLU A 73 15.64 -3.01 -12.69
N ALA A 74 15.37 -2.48 -11.50
CA ALA A 74 14.81 -3.27 -10.41
C ALA A 74 13.38 -3.76 -10.76
N SER A 75 12.53 -2.91 -11.35
CA SER A 75 11.19 -3.32 -11.81
C SER A 75 11.22 -4.47 -12.83
N ASP A 76 12.23 -4.50 -13.70
CA ASP A 76 12.41 -5.61 -14.67
C ASP A 76 12.73 -6.94 -13.98
N ARG A 77 13.27 -6.89 -12.76
CA ARG A 77 13.57 -8.04 -11.88
C ARG A 77 12.45 -8.30 -10.87
N TYR A 78 11.20 -7.92 -11.19
CA TYR A 78 10.07 -8.13 -10.31
C TYR A 78 9.98 -9.56 -9.78
N LEU A 79 9.89 -9.73 -8.46
CA LEU A 79 10.01 -11.02 -7.78
C LEU A 79 8.85 -12.00 -8.09
N CYS A 80 7.75 -11.51 -8.64
CA CYS A 80 6.51 -12.28 -8.76
C CYS A 80 5.87 -12.20 -10.15
N LYS A 81 6.66 -12.02 -11.19
CA LYS A 81 6.14 -11.80 -12.54
C LYS A 81 5.27 -12.97 -13.04
N ASP A 82 5.72 -14.21 -12.80
CA ASP A 82 5.10 -15.42 -13.36
C ASP A 82 4.29 -16.24 -12.35
N ASN A 83 4.50 -16.02 -11.04
CA ASN A 83 3.92 -16.86 -9.98
C ASN A 83 3.24 -16.02 -8.88
N HIS A 84 2.56 -14.95 -9.26
CA HIS A 84 1.91 -14.07 -8.32
C HIS A 84 0.68 -14.73 -7.68
N ILE A 85 0.66 -14.85 -6.34
CA ILE A 85 -0.45 -15.47 -5.60
C ILE A 85 -1.76 -14.68 -5.81
N TYR A 86 -1.67 -13.37 -5.95
CA TYR A 86 -2.78 -12.45 -6.21
C TYR A 86 -2.52 -11.67 -7.51
N ASP A 87 -2.54 -12.35 -8.63
CA ASP A 87 -2.17 -11.85 -9.96
C ASP A 87 -3.00 -10.65 -10.45
N THR A 88 -4.18 -10.44 -9.88
CA THR A 88 -5.07 -9.28 -10.11
C THR A 88 -5.02 -8.25 -8.97
N CYS A 89 -4.00 -8.28 -8.11
CA CYS A 89 -3.86 -7.29 -7.03
C CYS A 89 -3.86 -5.87 -7.58
N PHE A 90 -4.62 -4.97 -6.96
CA PHE A 90 -4.72 -3.57 -7.37
C PHE A 90 -3.37 -2.85 -7.41
N VAL A 91 -2.44 -3.21 -6.52
CA VAL A 91 -1.13 -2.56 -6.40
C VAL A 91 -0.09 -3.21 -7.30
N CYS A 92 0.06 -4.53 -7.25
CA CYS A 92 1.21 -5.25 -7.83
C CYS A 92 0.84 -6.42 -8.74
N GLY A 93 -0.45 -6.58 -9.08
CA GLY A 93 -0.91 -7.68 -9.92
C GLY A 93 -0.42 -7.57 -11.36
N PRO A 94 0.33 -8.57 -11.87
CA PRO A 94 0.86 -8.53 -13.24
C PRO A 94 -0.23 -8.70 -14.31
N ASN A 95 -1.40 -9.24 -13.97
CA ASN A 95 -2.52 -9.47 -14.89
C ASN A 95 -3.54 -8.32 -14.91
N ARG A 96 -3.15 -7.13 -14.41
CA ARG A 96 -3.96 -5.92 -14.57
C ARG A 96 -3.70 -5.25 -15.91
N ALA A 97 -4.77 -4.74 -16.52
CA ALA A 97 -4.64 -3.91 -17.71
C ALA A 97 -3.87 -2.61 -17.39
N PRO A 98 -3.20 -2.02 -18.37
CA PRO A 98 -2.60 -0.70 -18.21
C PRO A 98 -3.63 0.32 -17.69
N ASN A 99 -3.24 1.11 -16.71
CA ASN A 99 -4.09 2.08 -16.00
C ASN A 99 -5.23 1.49 -15.15
N ASP A 100 -5.28 0.17 -14.98
CA ASP A 100 -6.21 -0.50 -14.07
C ASP A 100 -5.46 -0.99 -12.82
N GLY A 101 -5.11 -0.09 -11.95
CA GLY A 101 -4.32 -0.33 -10.73
C GLY A 101 -3.05 0.50 -10.68
N LEU A 102 -2.24 0.29 -9.66
CA LEU A 102 -1.01 1.05 -9.47
C LEU A 102 0.17 0.49 -10.28
N CYS A 103 0.15 -0.78 -10.63
CA CYS A 103 1.17 -1.48 -11.43
C CYS A 103 2.60 -1.30 -10.85
N LEU A 104 2.73 -1.48 -9.53
CA LEU A 104 4.00 -1.42 -8.83
C LEU A 104 4.65 -2.80 -8.81
N TYR A 105 5.81 -2.92 -9.41
CA TYR A 105 6.53 -4.18 -9.59
C TYR A 105 7.90 -4.11 -8.90
N PRO A 106 7.95 -4.19 -7.56
CA PRO A 106 9.20 -4.05 -6.82
C PRO A 106 10.13 -5.24 -7.06
N GLY A 107 11.36 -4.94 -7.42
CA GLY A 107 12.42 -5.91 -7.59
C GLY A 107 13.71 -5.47 -6.90
N PRO A 108 14.70 -6.37 -6.77
CA PRO A 108 15.95 -6.07 -6.10
C PRO A 108 16.77 -5.04 -6.86
N VAL A 109 17.26 -4.03 -6.16
CA VAL A 109 18.27 -3.11 -6.65
C VAL A 109 19.63 -3.82 -6.62
N LYS A 110 20.38 -3.75 -7.72
CA LYS A 110 21.68 -4.39 -7.81
C LYS A 110 22.63 -3.87 -6.73
N ASP A 111 23.31 -4.78 -6.07
CA ASP A 111 24.31 -4.50 -5.02
C ASP A 111 23.78 -3.78 -3.77
N TRP A 112 22.42 -3.66 -3.61
CA TRP A 112 21.79 -3.05 -2.47
C TRP A 112 20.85 -4.03 -1.78
N SER A 113 20.73 -3.93 -0.45
CA SER A 113 19.70 -4.65 0.33
C SER A 113 18.37 -3.89 0.28
N LEU A 114 17.90 -3.56 -0.92
CA LEU A 114 16.74 -2.71 -1.16
C LEU A 114 15.92 -3.24 -2.34
N LEU A 115 14.60 -3.14 -2.22
CA LEU A 115 13.69 -3.29 -3.35
C LEU A 115 13.26 -1.91 -3.85
N ALA A 116 13.11 -1.78 -5.16
CA ALA A 116 12.58 -0.56 -5.77
C ALA A 116 11.71 -0.87 -6.97
N CYS A 117 10.85 0.06 -7.32
CA CYS A 117 10.13 0.10 -8.58
C CYS A 117 9.86 1.54 -8.99
N THR A 118 9.53 1.74 -10.24
CA THR A 118 9.00 3.02 -10.71
C THR A 118 7.48 3.04 -10.62
N TRP A 119 6.92 4.23 -10.37
CA TRP A 119 5.48 4.46 -10.42
C TRP A 119 5.17 5.71 -11.21
N THR A 120 4.27 5.59 -12.16
CA THR A 120 3.66 6.73 -12.86
C THR A 120 2.16 6.72 -12.55
N PRO A 121 1.70 7.55 -11.62
CA PRO A 121 0.28 7.58 -11.25
C PRO A 121 -0.60 7.99 -12.43
N ASN A 122 -1.73 7.33 -12.58
CA ASN A 122 -2.76 7.76 -13.51
C ASN A 122 -3.42 9.06 -13.01
N SER A 123 -3.82 9.93 -13.92
CA SER A 123 -4.49 11.20 -13.57
C SER A 123 -5.80 11.00 -12.78
N SER A 124 -6.46 9.84 -12.91
CA SER A 124 -7.67 9.51 -12.13
C SER A 124 -7.39 9.32 -10.62
N LEU A 125 -6.12 9.20 -10.23
CA LEU A 125 -5.70 9.06 -8.82
C LEU A 125 -5.38 10.40 -8.17
N LEU A 126 -5.50 11.50 -8.91
CA LEU A 126 -5.13 12.84 -8.47
C LEU A 126 -6.33 13.62 -7.96
N ASP A 127 -6.09 14.44 -6.96
CA ASP A 127 -7.02 15.46 -6.51
C ASP A 127 -7.07 16.65 -7.50
N PRO A 128 -7.99 17.63 -7.34
CA PRO A 128 -8.06 18.80 -8.19
C PRO A 128 -6.81 19.69 -8.20
N ASN A 129 -5.90 19.54 -7.23
CA ASN A 129 -4.64 20.27 -7.14
C ASN A 129 -3.47 19.51 -7.80
N GLY A 130 -3.73 18.30 -8.31
CA GLY A 130 -2.73 17.46 -8.95
C GLY A 130 -1.91 16.60 -7.97
N ASN A 131 -2.30 16.51 -6.71
CA ASN A 131 -1.68 15.61 -5.75
C ASN A 131 -2.34 14.23 -5.80
N ILE A 132 -1.58 13.19 -5.54
CA ILE A 132 -2.13 11.84 -5.41
C ILE A 132 -2.96 11.77 -4.12
N HIS A 133 -4.18 11.23 -4.20
CA HIS A 133 -4.96 10.97 -2.99
C HIS A 133 -4.23 10.03 -2.03
N ASN A 134 -4.28 10.34 -0.75
CA ASN A 134 -3.50 9.65 0.29
C ASN A 134 -3.73 8.13 0.33
N GLU A 135 -4.95 7.67 0.12
CA GLU A 135 -5.28 6.25 0.10
C GLU A 135 -4.52 5.47 -0.97
N TYR A 136 -4.16 6.08 -2.09
CA TYR A 136 -3.33 5.44 -3.11
C TYR A 136 -1.85 5.40 -2.73
N ILE A 137 -1.35 6.42 -2.01
CA ILE A 137 0.01 6.41 -1.46
C ILE A 137 0.13 5.30 -0.40
N TRP A 138 -0.85 5.19 0.50
CA TRP A 138 -0.92 4.10 1.48
C TRP A 138 -1.01 2.73 0.81
N SER A 139 -1.77 2.61 -0.30
CA SER A 139 -1.82 1.40 -1.10
C SER A 139 -0.44 1.04 -1.67
N ALA A 140 0.29 2.04 -2.16
CA ALA A 140 1.61 1.84 -2.74
C ALA A 140 2.66 1.36 -1.72
N LEU A 141 2.44 1.58 -0.43
CA LEU A 141 3.32 1.08 0.65
C LEU A 141 3.05 -0.38 1.04
N ASP A 142 1.86 -0.93 0.75
CA ASP A 142 1.44 -2.27 1.16
C ASP A 142 2.28 -3.37 0.47
N CYS A 143 2.15 -3.53 -0.83
CA CYS A 143 2.78 -4.64 -1.54
C CYS A 143 4.32 -4.59 -1.57
N PRO A 144 4.99 -3.45 -1.75
CA PRO A 144 6.45 -3.40 -1.63
C PRO A 144 6.93 -3.87 -0.26
N GLY A 145 6.20 -3.53 0.82
CA GLY A 145 6.48 -4.04 2.17
C GLY A 145 6.34 -5.56 2.28
N TYR A 146 5.33 -6.14 1.63
CA TYR A 146 5.20 -7.60 1.54
C TYR A 146 6.43 -8.24 0.90
N PHE A 147 6.84 -7.77 -0.29
CA PHE A 147 8.00 -8.34 -1.00
C PHE A 147 9.31 -8.15 -0.21
N ALA A 148 9.47 -7.02 0.47
CA ALA A 148 10.63 -6.79 1.33
C ALA A 148 10.68 -7.78 2.51
N ALA A 149 9.53 -8.18 3.05
CA ALA A 149 9.44 -9.10 4.18
C ALA A 149 9.62 -10.57 3.78
N VAL A 150 9.15 -10.99 2.60
CA VAL A 150 9.16 -12.40 2.18
C VAL A 150 10.30 -12.75 1.24
N GLY A 151 10.87 -11.78 0.53
CA GLY A 151 11.89 -12.01 -0.49
C GLY A 151 11.41 -12.97 -1.58
N GLU A 152 12.26 -13.93 -1.94
CA GLU A 152 11.95 -14.96 -2.94
C GLU A 152 11.04 -16.08 -2.39
N ASN A 153 10.85 -16.14 -1.07
CA ASN A 153 10.04 -17.16 -0.41
C ASN A 153 8.56 -16.75 -0.35
N LEU A 154 7.93 -16.65 -1.52
CA LEU A 154 6.54 -16.24 -1.65
C LEU A 154 5.60 -17.12 -0.85
N ARG A 155 4.74 -16.51 -0.03
CA ARG A 155 3.75 -17.19 0.79
C ARG A 155 2.50 -16.31 0.96
N ILE A 156 1.38 -16.93 1.22
CA ILE A 156 0.14 -16.21 1.51
C ILE A 156 0.31 -15.41 2.80
N THR A 157 0.34 -14.10 2.65
CA THR A 157 0.44 -13.16 3.76
C THR A 157 -0.41 -11.94 3.43
N LEU A 158 -1.11 -11.41 4.40
CA LEU A 158 -1.92 -10.20 4.26
C LEU A 158 -1.38 -9.13 5.21
N LEU A 159 -1.60 -7.87 4.81
CA LEU A 159 -1.29 -6.73 5.66
C LEU A 159 -2.11 -6.80 6.96
N GLY A 160 -1.44 -6.79 8.10
CA GLY A 160 -2.09 -6.75 9.42
C GLY A 160 -2.05 -5.35 10.05
N GLU A 161 -0.99 -4.61 9.82
CA GLU A 161 -0.81 -3.26 10.37
C GLU A 161 0.10 -2.44 9.45
N LEU A 162 -0.21 -1.16 9.29
CA LEU A 162 0.62 -0.20 8.57
C LEU A 162 0.70 1.09 9.38
N LYS A 163 1.92 1.63 9.50
CA LYS A 163 2.19 2.95 10.06
C LYS A 163 2.71 3.87 8.98
N GLY A 164 2.26 5.12 8.98
CA GLY A 164 2.71 6.09 8.00
C GLY A 164 2.44 7.53 8.40
N LYS A 165 3.14 8.41 7.70
CA LYS A 165 2.95 9.86 7.70
C LYS A 165 3.00 10.31 6.26
N ILE A 166 1.97 10.95 5.76
CA ILE A 166 1.86 11.51 4.41
C ILE A 166 1.55 13.00 4.54
#